data_322f6618f20f7562c15769a2f35e3e92
#
_entry.id   322f6618f20f7562c15769a2f35e3e92
#
_cell.length_a   1.000
_cell.length_b   1.000
_cell.length_c   1.000
_cell.angle_alpha   90.00
_cell.angle_beta   90.00
_cell.angle_gamma   90.00
#
_symmetry.space_group_name_H-M   'P 1'
#
loop_
_entity.id
_entity.type
_entity.pdbx_description
1 polymer ?
#
loop_
_entity_poly.entity_id
_entity_poly.type
_entity_poly.pdbx_seq_one_letter_code
_entity_poly.pdbx_strand_id
1 'polypeptide(L)'
;MKKRFLTTLLAGAAGLTLAAGAAELSPAAAEKALFDSTARHLDFGGNYYNYLSIDGMPGQFEELLVSMLTASGEADSAEVADVVKLVSGLLNFEAVQAFGSSSIIAADAPGVYVNKSFIRLSEAQPKGVLFDLAGRENRKLAGLKMIPANTRLAFGLHLDPGPAWKTLSAALAGSQNEEVKNLPAEAARQAEQALGCKFDDFLAGLTGEAFFLLTSDGTLPDIQPKLLLILPDGKGLLAQLILKHADELKLRKESDTLYTLQDSTLPPFVKPRLILEKGRIVLASSADIYDLARAADGGAATAPELAPYFRNMPGDGLGFLYLNVPASLVQSAIQLGAIASESEELAALQPALAKIPGLTAFSVSRKEAEGYAGVMRSNLSAAQLQVAAPMLVYSGMLLPALNQAREKARRISCVNNVKQVMLGLTMYANDHDSRFPADNGAAGLNTLVKDDYLTDFACYICPSATDDKGSGNLTEDTCSYIYLGGTDLAKEQAPSKLPVVFDKPGNHRKGVSVGFADGHVEQIDLPRYHSPEQVIDYLVQNRGLPEETGKVLKQKLQKWNAAQTE
;
A
#
# COMPACT_ATOMS: atom_id res chain seq x y z
N MET A 1 15.19 11.92 7.64
CA MET A 1 15.99 10.71 7.86
C MET A 1 15.22 9.57 8.53
N LYS A 2 14.54 9.76 9.67
CA LYS A 2 13.81 8.69 10.42
C LYS A 2 12.76 7.87 9.62
N LYS A 3 12.09 8.42 8.62
CA LYS A 3 11.09 7.69 7.80
C LYS A 3 11.66 6.73 6.74
N ARG A 4 12.91 6.92 6.29
CA ARG A 4 13.54 6.01 5.31
C ARG A 4 14.15 4.76 5.96
N PHE A 5 14.55 4.87 7.22
CA PHE A 5 15.18 3.78 7.97
C PHE A 5 14.21 2.60 8.22
N LEU A 6 12.97 2.90 8.58
CA LEU A 6 11.95 1.87 8.87
C LEU A 6 11.51 1.09 7.61
N THR A 7 11.50 1.74 6.45
CA THR A 7 11.11 1.12 5.17
C THR A 7 12.17 0.15 4.63
N THR A 8 13.44 0.40 4.92
CA THR A 8 14.54 -0.47 4.50
C THR A 8 14.64 -1.74 5.36
N LEU A 9 14.30 -1.65 6.66
CA LEU A 9 14.24 -2.80 7.58
C LEU A 9 13.12 -3.79 7.22
N LEU A 10 11.95 -3.29 6.79
CA LEU A 10 10.82 -4.14 6.37
C LEU A 10 11.06 -4.81 5.01
N ALA A 11 11.86 -4.21 4.12
CA ALA A 11 12.23 -4.81 2.84
C ALA A 11 13.29 -5.92 2.98
N GLY A 12 14.17 -5.83 4.00
CA GLY A 12 15.18 -6.86 4.28
C GLY A 12 14.60 -8.19 4.76
N ALA A 13 13.48 -8.16 5.50
CA ALA A 13 12.84 -9.37 6.01
C ALA A 13 12.14 -10.22 4.94
N ALA A 14 11.81 -9.64 3.77
CA ALA A 14 11.20 -10.34 2.65
C ALA A 14 12.22 -11.00 1.69
N GLY A 15 13.51 -10.69 1.82
CA GLY A 15 14.60 -11.16 0.94
C GLY A 15 15.33 -12.43 1.40
N LEU A 16 14.91 -13.08 2.47
CA LEU A 16 15.61 -14.18 3.16
C LEU A 16 15.56 -15.56 2.46
N THR A 17 15.33 -15.62 1.16
CA THR A 17 15.30 -16.93 0.47
C THR A 17 16.59 -17.32 -0.25
N LEU A 18 17.68 -16.54 -0.22
CA LEU A 18 18.88 -16.83 -1.03
C LEU A 18 20.19 -16.34 -0.42
N ALA A 19 20.62 -16.89 0.71
CA ALA A 19 22.03 -16.88 1.09
C ALA A 19 22.38 -18.09 1.96
N ALA A 20 22.49 -19.26 1.35
CA ALA A 20 23.13 -20.41 1.98
C ALA A 20 24.64 -20.34 1.73
N GLY A 21 25.40 -19.77 2.67
CA GLY A 21 26.86 -19.78 2.69
C GLY A 21 27.34 -20.26 4.04
N ALA A 22 27.81 -21.53 4.10
CA ALA A 22 28.70 -22.15 5.07
C ALA A 22 28.53 -21.75 6.56
N ALA A 23 27.46 -22.23 7.20
CA ALA A 23 27.45 -22.42 8.65
C ALA A 23 28.05 -23.77 8.99
N GLU A 24 28.80 -23.89 10.10
CA GLU A 24 29.19 -25.19 10.67
C GLU A 24 27.89 -25.98 10.96
N LEU A 25 27.70 -27.09 10.24
CA LEU A 25 26.51 -27.93 10.37
C LEU A 25 26.45 -28.46 11.80
N SER A 26 25.30 -28.39 12.43
CA SER A 26 25.01 -29.05 13.71
C SER A 26 25.31 -30.56 13.64
N PRO A 27 25.64 -31.23 14.76
CA PRO A 27 25.90 -32.67 14.74
C PRO A 27 24.79 -33.44 14.04
N ALA A 28 25.11 -34.33 13.13
CA ALA A 28 24.15 -35.04 12.28
C ALA A 28 22.99 -35.73 13.06
N ALA A 29 23.24 -36.15 14.30
CA ALA A 29 22.20 -36.72 15.16
C ALA A 29 21.19 -35.67 15.66
N ALA A 30 21.66 -34.46 16.02
CA ALA A 30 20.80 -33.37 16.47
C ALA A 30 19.95 -32.86 15.30
N GLU A 31 20.54 -32.69 14.12
CA GLU A 31 19.84 -32.29 12.89
C GLU A 31 18.75 -33.31 12.51
N LYS A 32 19.07 -34.62 12.60
CA LYS A 32 18.08 -35.67 12.36
C LYS A 32 16.91 -35.60 13.34
N ALA A 33 17.18 -35.38 14.64
CA ALA A 33 16.12 -35.27 15.65
C ALA A 33 15.22 -34.06 15.40
N LEU A 34 15.82 -32.93 14.98
CA LEU A 34 15.11 -31.72 14.62
C LEU A 34 14.22 -31.94 13.38
N PHE A 35 14.77 -32.59 12.35
CA PHE A 35 14.00 -33.00 11.17
C PHE A 35 12.83 -33.90 11.55
N ASP A 36 13.08 -35.00 12.29
CA ASP A 36 12.07 -35.98 12.66
C ASP A 36 10.95 -35.33 13.50
N SER A 37 11.29 -34.39 14.38
CA SER A 37 10.29 -33.65 15.18
C SER A 37 9.43 -32.71 14.34
N THR A 38 9.99 -32.07 13.35
CA THR A 38 9.27 -31.20 12.40
C THR A 38 8.41 -32.02 11.45
N ALA A 39 8.96 -33.09 10.90
CA ALA A 39 8.35 -33.96 9.90
C ALA A 39 7.07 -34.66 10.39
N ARG A 40 6.93 -34.92 11.70
CA ARG A 40 5.71 -35.48 12.31
C ARG A 40 4.45 -34.64 12.09
N HIS A 41 4.61 -33.35 11.84
CA HIS A 41 3.52 -32.39 11.61
C HIS A 41 3.18 -32.19 10.13
N LEU A 42 3.91 -32.85 9.24
CA LEU A 42 3.82 -32.68 7.80
C LEU A 42 3.35 -33.97 7.10
N ASP A 43 2.88 -33.85 5.87
CA ASP A 43 2.48 -35.00 5.05
C ASP A 43 3.56 -35.30 4.00
N PHE A 44 3.97 -36.57 3.88
CA PHE A 44 4.88 -37.06 2.85
C PHE A 44 4.12 -37.58 1.64
N GLY A 45 4.81 -37.67 0.51
CA GLY A 45 4.28 -38.29 -0.71
C GLY A 45 3.39 -37.39 -1.56
N GLY A 46 3.37 -36.09 -1.27
CA GLY A 46 2.65 -35.08 -2.03
C GLY A 46 3.47 -34.45 -3.15
N ASN A 47 2.97 -33.35 -3.69
CA ASN A 47 3.60 -32.57 -4.75
C ASN A 47 4.59 -31.51 -4.24
N TYR A 48 4.67 -31.30 -2.95
CA TYR A 48 5.58 -30.37 -2.30
C TYR A 48 5.94 -30.81 -0.89
N TYR A 49 7.22 -30.72 -0.57
CA TYR A 49 7.76 -30.89 0.78
C TYR A 49 9.00 -29.99 0.92
N ASN A 50 9.06 -29.22 1.99
CA ASN A 50 10.17 -28.38 2.34
C ASN A 50 10.51 -28.53 3.82
N TYR A 51 11.79 -28.56 4.12
CA TYR A 51 12.33 -28.48 5.47
C TYR A 51 13.55 -27.55 5.44
N LEU A 52 13.60 -26.62 6.36
CA LEU A 52 14.70 -25.68 6.54
C LEU A 52 15.06 -25.62 8.02
N SER A 53 16.26 -26.05 8.37
CA SER A 53 16.87 -25.78 9.67
C SER A 53 17.48 -24.39 9.66
N ILE A 54 17.18 -23.60 10.67
CA ILE A 54 17.75 -22.27 10.90
C ILE A 54 18.38 -22.15 12.29
N ASP A 55 18.55 -23.30 12.97
CA ASP A 55 19.13 -23.35 14.31
C ASP A 55 20.53 -22.75 14.30
N GLY A 56 20.79 -21.77 15.17
CA GLY A 56 22.04 -21.02 15.23
C GLY A 56 22.26 -19.95 14.14
N MET A 57 21.39 -19.86 13.12
CA MET A 57 21.51 -18.82 12.06
C MET A 57 21.14 -17.40 12.51
N PRO A 58 20.16 -17.18 13.41
CA PRO A 58 19.71 -15.82 13.75
C PRO A 58 20.83 -14.92 14.31
N GLY A 59 21.72 -15.44 15.15
CA GLY A 59 22.86 -14.66 15.68
C GLY A 59 23.84 -14.24 14.59
N GLN A 60 24.14 -15.12 13.63
CA GLN A 60 25.01 -14.79 12.49
C GLN A 60 24.34 -13.72 11.58
N PHE A 61 23.01 -13.75 11.47
CA PHE A 61 22.26 -12.74 10.72
C PHE A 61 22.29 -11.37 11.39
N GLU A 62 22.24 -11.30 12.72
CA GLU A 62 22.43 -10.04 13.45
C GLU A 62 23.78 -9.40 13.14
N GLU A 63 24.88 -10.18 13.22
CA GLU A 63 26.21 -9.69 12.90
C GLU A 63 26.33 -9.21 11.45
N LEU A 64 25.75 -9.95 10.51
CA LEU A 64 25.70 -9.55 9.10
C LEU A 64 24.89 -8.26 8.92
N LEU A 65 23.74 -8.13 9.56
CA LEU A 65 22.89 -6.95 9.47
C LEU A 65 23.57 -5.70 10.04
N VAL A 66 24.22 -5.82 11.20
CA VAL A 66 25.05 -4.75 11.79
C VAL A 66 26.16 -4.35 10.81
N SER A 67 26.89 -5.33 10.28
CA SER A 67 27.98 -5.10 9.33
C SER A 67 27.50 -4.38 8.06
N MET A 68 26.37 -4.79 7.48
CA MET A 68 25.78 -4.14 6.29
C MET A 68 25.32 -2.71 6.56
N LEU A 69 24.68 -2.46 7.71
CA LEU A 69 24.16 -1.14 8.06
C LEU A 69 25.27 -0.16 8.43
N THR A 70 26.37 -0.65 8.98
CA THR A 70 27.55 0.18 9.32
C THR A 70 28.49 0.41 8.13
N ALA A 71 28.48 -0.47 7.12
CA ALA A 71 29.29 -0.31 5.91
C ALA A 71 28.97 0.96 5.10
N SER A 72 27.76 1.53 5.26
CA SER A 72 27.37 2.79 4.62
C SER A 72 28.03 4.04 5.23
N GLY A 73 28.62 3.94 6.42
CA GLY A 73 29.29 5.05 7.12
C GLY A 73 28.37 6.16 7.61
N GLU A 74 27.05 5.99 7.50
CA GLU A 74 26.05 7.01 7.87
C GLU A 74 25.57 6.93 9.34
N ALA A 75 25.89 5.84 10.05
CA ALA A 75 25.48 5.62 11.44
C ALA A 75 26.61 5.06 12.30
N ASP A 76 26.59 5.39 13.60
CA ASP A 76 27.52 4.82 14.58
C ASP A 76 27.25 3.31 14.72
N SER A 77 28.31 2.50 14.64
CA SER A 77 28.24 1.05 14.73
C SER A 77 27.62 0.57 16.05
N ALA A 78 27.84 1.29 17.14
CA ALA A 78 27.28 0.96 18.45
C ALA A 78 25.77 1.22 18.52
N GLU A 79 25.29 2.33 17.94
CA GLU A 79 23.86 2.66 17.87
C GLU A 79 23.10 1.67 16.97
N VAL A 80 23.70 1.31 15.84
CA VAL A 80 23.11 0.30 14.93
C VAL A 80 23.03 -1.06 15.63
N ALA A 81 24.07 -1.48 16.30
CA ALA A 81 24.10 -2.75 17.03
C ALA A 81 23.04 -2.80 18.15
N ASP A 82 22.83 -1.71 18.91
CA ASP A 82 21.80 -1.62 19.94
C ASP A 82 20.40 -1.76 19.34
N VAL A 83 20.12 -1.09 18.21
CA VAL A 83 18.84 -1.18 17.51
C VAL A 83 18.60 -2.59 16.94
N VAL A 84 19.60 -3.19 16.31
CA VAL A 84 19.48 -4.55 15.75
C VAL A 84 19.22 -5.55 16.86
N LYS A 85 19.98 -5.50 17.96
CA LYS A 85 19.81 -6.36 19.12
C LYS A 85 18.44 -6.18 19.79
N LEU A 86 17.96 -4.94 19.89
CA LEU A 86 16.63 -4.65 20.41
C LEU A 86 15.54 -5.29 19.53
N VAL A 87 15.61 -5.10 18.21
CA VAL A 87 14.63 -5.67 17.26
C VAL A 87 14.69 -7.19 17.28
N SER A 88 15.88 -7.78 17.26
CA SER A 88 16.07 -9.23 17.31
C SER A 88 15.52 -9.82 18.62
N GLY A 89 15.81 -9.20 19.75
CA GLY A 89 15.24 -9.61 21.05
C GLY A 89 13.72 -9.48 21.13
N LEU A 90 13.15 -8.44 20.49
CA LEU A 90 11.70 -8.27 20.41
C LEU A 90 11.03 -9.35 19.55
N LEU A 91 11.63 -9.70 18.43
CA LEU A 91 11.13 -10.72 17.50
C LEU A 91 11.48 -12.14 17.97
N ASN A 92 12.58 -12.28 18.69
CA ASN A 92 13.13 -13.53 19.22
C ASN A 92 13.23 -14.65 18.17
N PHE A 93 13.82 -14.35 17.03
CA PHE A 93 14.03 -15.35 15.97
C PHE A 93 14.94 -16.51 16.41
N GLU A 94 15.78 -16.31 17.43
CA GLU A 94 16.60 -17.36 18.01
C GLU A 94 15.81 -18.53 18.59
N ALA A 95 14.54 -18.27 18.97
CA ALA A 95 13.65 -19.33 19.42
C ALA A 95 13.20 -20.26 18.28
N VAL A 96 13.36 -19.86 17.02
CA VAL A 96 12.95 -20.66 15.85
C VAL A 96 14.12 -21.55 15.41
N GLN A 97 13.94 -22.87 15.48
CA GLN A 97 14.97 -23.83 15.09
C GLN A 97 14.78 -24.37 13.67
N ALA A 98 13.53 -24.60 13.28
CA ALA A 98 13.25 -25.12 11.94
C ALA A 98 11.87 -24.67 11.43
N PHE A 99 11.75 -24.66 10.13
CA PHE A 99 10.50 -24.50 9.40
C PHE A 99 10.28 -25.69 8.48
N GLY A 100 9.07 -26.23 8.47
CA GLY A 100 8.68 -27.26 7.55
C GLY A 100 7.35 -26.94 6.86
N SER A 101 7.19 -27.36 5.63
CA SER A 101 5.90 -27.31 4.95
C SER A 101 5.73 -28.44 3.94
N SER A 102 4.48 -28.86 3.75
CA SER A 102 4.11 -29.92 2.81
C SER A 102 2.79 -29.62 2.13
N SER A 103 2.56 -30.26 0.98
CA SER A 103 1.32 -30.14 0.24
C SER A 103 0.98 -31.46 -0.41
N ILE A 104 -0.22 -31.97 -0.11
CA ILE A 104 -0.81 -33.16 -0.73
C ILE A 104 -2.16 -32.82 -1.34
N ILE A 105 -2.60 -33.61 -2.32
CA ILE A 105 -3.99 -33.52 -2.82
C ILE A 105 -4.92 -34.12 -1.77
N ALA A 106 -6.00 -33.42 -1.44
CA ALA A 106 -6.99 -33.91 -0.49
C ALA A 106 -7.70 -35.17 -1.03
N ALA A 107 -7.63 -36.27 -0.30
CA ALA A 107 -8.25 -37.51 -0.72
C ALA A 107 -9.80 -37.43 -0.82
N ASP A 108 -10.42 -36.51 -0.07
CA ASP A 108 -11.85 -36.26 0.01
C ASP A 108 -12.37 -35.13 -0.89
N ALA A 109 -11.48 -34.48 -1.66
CA ALA A 109 -11.84 -33.33 -2.50
C ALA A 109 -10.84 -33.15 -3.68
N PRO A 110 -11.12 -33.71 -4.86
CA PRO A 110 -10.29 -33.51 -6.04
C PRO A 110 -10.13 -32.01 -6.37
N GLY A 111 -8.90 -31.59 -6.66
CA GLY A 111 -8.57 -30.18 -6.94
C GLY A 111 -8.37 -29.31 -5.71
N VAL A 112 -8.49 -29.86 -4.50
CA VAL A 112 -8.14 -29.20 -3.26
C VAL A 112 -6.85 -29.78 -2.71
N TYR A 113 -5.96 -28.91 -2.25
CA TYR A 113 -4.73 -29.28 -1.57
C TYR A 113 -4.85 -29.11 -0.07
N VAL A 114 -4.27 -30.03 0.68
CA VAL A 114 -4.01 -29.88 2.12
C VAL A 114 -2.56 -29.43 2.24
N ASN A 115 -2.38 -28.20 2.67
CA ASN A 115 -1.07 -27.59 2.90
C ASN A 115 -0.85 -27.54 4.42
N LYS A 116 0.23 -28.13 4.88
CA LYS A 116 0.63 -28.07 6.28
C LYS A 116 1.93 -27.30 6.44
N SER A 117 2.06 -26.57 7.52
CA SER A 117 3.29 -25.90 7.92
C SER A 117 3.56 -26.12 9.39
N PHE A 118 4.81 -26.15 9.76
CA PHE A 118 5.23 -26.26 11.16
C PHE A 118 6.46 -25.40 11.40
N ILE A 119 6.40 -24.58 12.45
CA ILE A 119 7.52 -23.79 12.97
C ILE A 119 7.96 -24.45 14.25
N ARG A 120 9.14 -25.07 14.23
CA ARG A 120 9.76 -25.69 15.39
C ARG A 120 10.42 -24.64 16.26
N LEU A 121 10.16 -24.68 17.55
CA LEU A 121 10.73 -23.77 18.54
C LEU A 121 11.69 -24.50 19.48
N SER A 122 12.71 -23.79 19.96
CA SER A 122 13.68 -24.29 20.94
C SER A 122 13.06 -24.52 22.32
N GLU A 123 12.01 -23.76 22.64
CA GLU A 123 11.25 -23.84 23.88
C GLU A 123 9.74 -23.75 23.63
N ALA A 124 8.98 -24.34 24.52
CA ALA A 124 7.51 -24.42 24.35
C ALA A 124 6.82 -23.06 24.37
N GLN A 125 7.36 -22.08 25.08
CA GLN A 125 6.81 -20.73 25.24
C GLN A 125 7.91 -19.68 25.15
N PRO A 126 8.43 -19.39 23.94
CA PRO A 126 9.45 -18.37 23.78
C PRO A 126 8.90 -17.00 24.15
N LYS A 127 9.77 -16.17 24.70
CA LYS A 127 9.47 -14.77 24.95
C LYS A 127 9.70 -14.01 23.65
N GLY A 128 8.78 -13.15 23.28
CA GLY A 128 8.89 -12.30 22.08
C GLY A 128 7.54 -11.69 21.74
N VAL A 129 7.54 -10.46 21.27
CA VAL A 129 6.30 -9.72 20.98
C VAL A 129 5.43 -10.47 19.97
N LEU A 130 6.02 -11.08 18.94
CA LEU A 130 5.27 -11.85 17.95
C LEU A 130 4.63 -13.10 18.55
N PHE A 131 5.33 -13.82 19.43
CA PHE A 131 4.79 -15.01 20.09
C PHE A 131 3.69 -14.67 21.10
N ASP A 132 3.85 -13.54 21.80
CA ASP A 132 2.83 -13.05 22.72
C ASP A 132 1.56 -12.58 21.98
N LEU A 133 1.72 -11.90 20.83
CA LEU A 133 0.58 -11.48 20.00
C LEU A 133 -0.10 -12.66 19.30
N ALA A 134 0.65 -13.66 18.87
CA ALA A 134 0.11 -14.87 18.23
C ALA A 134 -0.75 -15.72 19.19
N GLY A 135 -0.60 -15.51 20.49
CA GLY A 135 -1.31 -16.26 21.52
C GLY A 135 -0.57 -17.53 21.94
N ARG A 136 -0.91 -18.01 23.11
CA ARG A 136 -0.23 -19.15 23.78
C ARG A 136 -1.10 -20.39 23.90
N GLU A 137 -2.40 -20.28 23.65
CA GLU A 137 -3.39 -21.33 23.83
C GLU A 137 -4.36 -21.39 22.67
N ASN A 138 -4.67 -22.62 22.23
CA ASN A 138 -5.74 -22.82 21.26
C ASN A 138 -7.09 -22.54 21.93
N ARG A 139 -7.90 -21.72 21.29
CA ARG A 139 -9.24 -21.36 21.75
C ARG A 139 -10.26 -21.61 20.63
N LYS A 140 -11.53 -21.76 21.00
CA LYS A 140 -12.61 -21.92 20.03
C LYS A 140 -12.68 -20.68 19.12
N LEU A 141 -12.73 -20.90 17.83
CA LEU A 141 -12.81 -19.87 16.80
C LEU A 141 -14.29 -19.55 16.50
N ALA A 142 -14.88 -18.65 17.29
CA ALA A 142 -16.31 -18.33 17.19
C ALA A 142 -16.66 -17.64 15.87
N GLY A 143 -15.73 -16.85 15.31
CA GLY A 143 -15.87 -16.16 14.02
C GLY A 143 -16.13 -17.09 12.84
N LEU A 144 -15.75 -18.37 12.91
CA LEU A 144 -16.03 -19.36 11.85
C LEU A 144 -17.51 -19.48 11.52
N LYS A 145 -18.39 -19.31 12.49
CA LYS A 145 -19.83 -19.33 12.28
C LYS A 145 -20.36 -18.08 11.58
N MET A 146 -19.57 -17.02 11.56
CA MET A 146 -19.94 -15.70 11.04
C MET A 146 -19.47 -15.47 9.60
N ILE A 147 -19.11 -16.50 8.84
CA ILE A 147 -18.60 -16.40 7.47
C ILE A 147 -19.74 -16.74 6.48
N PRO A 148 -20.38 -15.74 5.84
CA PRO A 148 -21.36 -15.96 4.77
C PRO A 148 -20.72 -16.56 3.52
N ALA A 149 -21.51 -17.17 2.64
CA ALA A 149 -21.02 -17.79 1.40
C ALA A 149 -20.40 -16.77 0.41
N ASN A 150 -20.87 -15.50 0.40
CA ASN A 150 -20.34 -14.43 -0.46
C ASN A 150 -19.10 -13.73 0.13
N THR A 151 -18.48 -14.29 1.14
CA THR A 151 -17.26 -13.76 1.76
C THR A 151 -16.07 -13.81 0.80
N ARG A 152 -15.28 -12.74 0.77
CA ARG A 152 -14.02 -12.63 0.01
C ARG A 152 -12.80 -12.81 0.91
N LEU A 153 -12.87 -12.23 2.11
CA LEU A 153 -11.83 -12.34 3.12
C LEU A 153 -12.49 -12.39 4.49
N ALA A 154 -12.09 -13.32 5.30
CA ALA A 154 -12.39 -13.33 6.72
C ALA A 154 -11.16 -13.79 7.50
N PHE A 155 -10.91 -13.17 8.64
CA PHE A 155 -9.96 -13.71 9.59
C PHE A 155 -10.45 -13.51 11.02
N GLY A 156 -10.08 -14.43 11.88
CA GLY A 156 -10.27 -14.35 13.31
C GLY A 156 -8.92 -14.58 14.00
N LEU A 157 -8.63 -13.80 15.01
CA LEU A 157 -7.39 -13.86 15.78
C LEU A 157 -7.68 -13.61 17.25
N HIS A 158 -7.18 -14.48 18.12
CA HIS A 158 -7.22 -14.22 19.55
C HIS A 158 -6.14 -13.23 19.94
N LEU A 159 -6.57 -12.04 20.38
CA LEU A 159 -5.69 -11.00 20.89
C LEU A 159 -5.45 -11.19 22.38
N ASP A 160 -4.20 -11.00 22.80
CA ASP A 160 -3.79 -10.82 24.19
C ASP A 160 -2.65 -9.79 24.24
N PRO A 161 -2.98 -8.49 24.16
CA PRO A 161 -1.95 -7.47 24.03
C PRO A 161 -1.15 -7.21 25.31
N GLY A 162 -1.65 -7.61 26.47
CA GLY A 162 -0.97 -7.38 27.74
C GLY A 162 0.43 -8.01 27.84
N PRO A 163 0.60 -9.33 27.57
CA PRO A 163 1.91 -9.97 27.50
C PRO A 163 2.85 -9.31 26.48
N ALA A 164 2.36 -9.02 25.27
CA ALA A 164 3.15 -8.38 24.23
C ALA A 164 3.66 -6.99 24.66
N TRP A 165 2.82 -6.20 25.33
CA TRP A 165 3.23 -4.91 25.91
C TRP A 165 4.32 -5.07 26.98
N LYS A 166 4.18 -6.06 27.87
CA LYS A 166 5.20 -6.33 28.89
C LYS A 166 6.55 -6.72 28.27
N THR A 167 6.53 -7.58 27.25
CA THR A 167 7.73 -7.99 26.54
C THR A 167 8.38 -6.81 25.80
N LEU A 168 7.57 -5.99 25.10
CA LEU A 168 8.03 -4.77 24.44
C LEU A 168 8.64 -3.79 25.45
N SER A 169 7.95 -3.52 26.56
CA SER A 169 8.41 -2.59 27.59
C SER A 169 9.70 -3.05 28.24
N ALA A 170 9.84 -4.34 28.52
CA ALA A 170 11.06 -4.90 29.08
C ALA A 170 12.26 -4.81 28.13
N ALA A 171 12.04 -5.06 26.83
CA ALA A 171 13.09 -4.96 25.83
C ALA A 171 13.55 -3.51 25.65
N LEU A 172 12.62 -2.55 25.55
CA LEU A 172 12.94 -1.12 25.43
C LEU A 172 13.66 -0.59 26.68
N ALA A 173 13.26 -1.03 27.87
CA ALA A 173 13.94 -0.68 29.13
C ALA A 173 15.39 -1.19 29.23
N GLY A 174 15.76 -2.19 28.43
CA GLY A 174 17.13 -2.71 28.31
C GLY A 174 18.02 -1.93 27.34
N SER A 175 17.50 -0.97 26.58
CA SER A 175 18.28 -0.16 25.64
C SER A 175 19.31 0.71 26.35
N GLN A 176 20.46 0.92 25.70
CA GLN A 176 21.49 1.87 26.17
C GLN A 176 21.09 3.33 25.90
N ASN A 177 20.14 3.57 25.02
CA ASN A 177 19.62 4.90 24.71
C ASN A 177 18.53 5.29 25.70
N GLU A 178 18.76 6.32 26.52
CA GLU A 178 17.84 6.79 27.56
C GLU A 178 16.48 7.27 26.99
N GLU A 179 16.44 7.82 25.78
CA GLU A 179 15.17 8.16 25.12
C GLU A 179 14.35 6.91 24.83
N VAL A 180 14.98 5.88 24.27
CA VAL A 180 14.33 4.59 23.97
C VAL A 180 13.86 3.88 25.23
N LYS A 181 14.68 3.88 26.27
CA LYS A 181 14.41 3.24 27.55
C LYS A 181 13.17 3.81 28.25
N ASN A 182 12.91 5.11 28.12
CA ASN A 182 11.78 5.79 28.74
C ASN A 182 10.50 5.75 27.91
N LEU A 183 10.56 5.36 26.61
CA LEU A 183 9.39 5.34 25.73
C LEU A 183 8.19 4.56 26.29
N PRO A 184 8.33 3.35 26.88
CA PRO A 184 7.17 2.61 27.38
C PRO A 184 6.43 3.34 28.50
N ALA A 185 7.17 3.89 29.46
CA ALA A 185 6.59 4.61 30.59
C ALA A 185 5.90 5.89 30.13
N GLU A 186 6.49 6.60 29.19
CA GLU A 186 5.89 7.80 28.61
C GLU A 186 4.66 7.49 27.77
N ALA A 187 4.72 6.46 26.93
CA ALA A 187 3.58 6.01 26.13
C ALA A 187 2.41 5.54 27.01
N ALA A 188 2.68 4.76 28.05
CA ALA A 188 1.66 4.33 29.00
C ALA A 188 1.04 5.53 29.71
N ARG A 189 1.82 6.48 30.18
CA ARG A 189 1.32 7.71 30.85
C ARG A 189 0.47 8.55 29.91
N GLN A 190 0.89 8.76 28.66
CA GLN A 190 0.11 9.51 27.67
C GLN A 190 -1.20 8.78 27.34
N ALA A 191 -1.15 7.45 27.19
CA ALA A 191 -2.33 6.63 26.99
C ALA A 191 -3.28 6.72 28.19
N GLU A 192 -2.80 6.61 29.43
CA GLU A 192 -3.61 6.73 30.64
C GLU A 192 -4.30 8.09 30.77
N GLN A 193 -3.60 9.18 30.41
CA GLN A 193 -4.20 10.53 30.38
C GLN A 193 -5.31 10.64 29.33
N ALA A 194 -5.10 10.07 28.14
CA ALA A 194 -6.10 10.08 27.07
C ALA A 194 -7.32 9.20 27.41
N LEU A 195 -7.06 8.00 27.94
CA LEU A 195 -8.07 6.99 28.26
C LEU A 195 -8.84 7.29 29.54
N GLY A 196 -8.21 7.97 30.50
CA GLY A 196 -8.77 8.16 31.84
C GLY A 196 -8.80 6.89 32.71
N CYS A 197 -8.01 5.87 32.35
CA CYS A 197 -7.89 4.60 33.07
C CYS A 197 -6.44 4.10 33.02
N LYS A 198 -6.11 3.08 33.82
CA LYS A 198 -4.80 2.44 33.74
C LYS A 198 -4.61 1.75 32.39
N PHE A 199 -3.43 1.89 31.80
CA PHE A 199 -3.13 1.32 30.48
C PHE A 199 -3.21 -0.21 30.49
N ASP A 200 -2.75 -0.87 31.56
CA ASP A 200 -2.88 -2.33 31.71
C ASP A 200 -4.36 -2.79 31.74
N ASP A 201 -5.25 -2.00 32.34
CA ASP A 201 -6.69 -2.29 32.36
C ASP A 201 -7.31 -2.18 30.97
N PHE A 202 -6.86 -1.19 30.18
CA PHE A 202 -7.27 -1.03 28.80
C PHE A 202 -6.84 -2.23 27.95
N LEU A 203 -5.56 -2.61 28.02
CA LEU A 203 -5.03 -3.77 27.30
C LEU A 203 -5.75 -5.08 27.68
N ALA A 204 -5.99 -5.29 28.97
CA ALA A 204 -6.77 -6.45 29.44
C ALA A 204 -8.21 -6.45 28.90
N GLY A 205 -8.80 -5.29 28.67
CA GLY A 205 -10.11 -5.16 28.03
C GLY A 205 -10.13 -5.60 26.58
N LEU A 206 -9.00 -5.51 25.87
CA LEU A 206 -8.85 -5.91 24.47
C LEU A 206 -8.53 -7.42 24.29
N THR A 207 -8.50 -8.19 25.38
CA THR A 207 -8.25 -9.64 25.29
C THR A 207 -9.49 -10.37 24.79
N GLY A 208 -9.35 -11.16 23.72
CA GLY A 208 -10.44 -11.92 23.12
C GLY A 208 -10.28 -12.14 21.63
N GLU A 209 -11.30 -12.71 20.97
CA GLU A 209 -11.28 -12.88 19.52
C GLU A 209 -11.64 -11.59 18.80
N ALA A 210 -10.69 -11.07 18.00
CA ALA A 210 -10.95 -10.08 16.96
C ALA A 210 -11.37 -10.79 15.68
N PHE A 211 -12.38 -10.26 14.99
CA PHE A 211 -12.90 -10.85 13.76
C PHE A 211 -13.07 -9.76 12.69
N PHE A 212 -12.59 -10.06 11.50
CA PHE A 212 -12.75 -9.22 10.31
C PHE A 212 -13.44 -10.00 9.20
N LEU A 213 -14.32 -9.33 8.49
CA LEU A 213 -15.05 -9.88 7.36
C LEU A 213 -15.15 -8.84 6.23
N LEU A 214 -14.84 -9.27 5.03
CA LEU A 214 -15.10 -8.58 3.78
C LEU A 214 -15.98 -9.45 2.90
N THR A 215 -17.15 -8.98 2.57
CA THR A 215 -18.02 -9.57 1.55
C THR A 215 -18.08 -8.67 0.32
N SER A 216 -18.39 -9.23 -0.81
CA SER A 216 -18.71 -8.43 -2.00
C SER A 216 -19.74 -9.13 -2.85
N ASP A 217 -20.74 -8.37 -3.26
CA ASP A 217 -21.72 -8.76 -4.26
C ASP A 217 -21.41 -8.02 -5.58
N GLY A 218 -21.78 -8.61 -6.71
CA GLY A 218 -21.52 -8.05 -8.03
C GLY A 218 -20.15 -8.37 -8.60
N THR A 219 -19.91 -7.79 -9.77
CA THR A 219 -18.63 -7.85 -10.50
C THR A 219 -18.14 -6.41 -10.73
N LEU A 220 -16.83 -6.24 -10.99
CA LEU A 220 -16.32 -4.93 -11.38
C LEU A 220 -16.96 -4.46 -12.69
N PRO A 221 -17.34 -3.16 -12.86
CA PRO A 221 -17.07 -2.06 -11.92
C PRO A 221 -18.09 -1.91 -10.76
N ASP A 222 -19.20 -2.63 -10.76
CA ASP A 222 -20.33 -2.42 -9.84
C ASP A 222 -20.21 -3.20 -8.51
N ILE A 223 -19.00 -3.58 -8.14
CA ILE A 223 -18.75 -4.29 -6.89
C ILE A 223 -19.07 -3.41 -5.67
N GLN A 224 -19.85 -3.95 -4.73
CA GLN A 224 -20.17 -3.29 -3.48
C GLN A 224 -19.54 -4.05 -2.30
N PRO A 225 -18.34 -3.65 -1.87
CA PRO A 225 -17.70 -4.28 -0.73
C PRO A 225 -18.40 -3.87 0.58
N LYS A 226 -18.63 -4.85 1.44
CA LYS A 226 -19.13 -4.63 2.80
C LYS A 226 -18.10 -5.16 3.79
N LEU A 227 -17.81 -4.35 4.80
CA LEU A 227 -16.78 -4.60 5.81
C LEU A 227 -17.41 -4.75 7.18
N LEU A 228 -16.94 -5.72 7.95
CA LEU A 228 -17.27 -5.90 9.35
C LEU A 228 -16.00 -6.11 10.15
N LEU A 229 -15.85 -5.38 11.24
CA LEU A 229 -14.78 -5.56 12.21
C LEU A 229 -15.39 -5.69 13.61
N ILE A 230 -15.07 -6.77 14.29
CA ILE A 230 -15.45 -7.01 15.67
C ILE A 230 -14.18 -7.02 16.51
N LEU A 231 -14.14 -6.19 17.55
CA LEU A 231 -13.02 -6.10 18.48
C LEU A 231 -13.51 -6.44 19.89
N PRO A 232 -12.72 -7.19 20.68
CA PRO A 232 -13.03 -7.42 22.07
C PRO A 232 -12.94 -6.10 22.87
N ASP A 233 -13.85 -5.94 23.80
CA ASP A 233 -13.89 -4.81 24.75
C ASP A 233 -14.49 -5.27 26.08
N GLY A 234 -13.83 -6.24 26.71
CA GLY A 234 -14.31 -6.89 27.91
C GLY A 234 -14.58 -5.95 29.10
N LYS A 235 -13.93 -4.80 29.15
CA LYS A 235 -14.11 -3.77 30.18
C LYS A 235 -14.91 -2.55 29.70
N GLY A 236 -15.31 -2.48 28.44
CA GLY A 236 -16.03 -1.35 27.85
C GLY A 236 -15.19 -0.05 27.73
N LEU A 237 -13.87 -0.15 27.87
CA LEU A 237 -12.99 1.02 27.87
C LEU A 237 -12.75 1.56 26.47
N LEU A 238 -12.68 0.67 25.46
CA LEU A 238 -12.56 1.08 24.06
C LEU A 238 -13.84 1.79 23.60
N ALA A 239 -15.01 1.28 23.97
CA ALA A 239 -16.29 1.95 23.71
C ALA A 239 -16.35 3.34 24.36
N GLN A 240 -15.92 3.46 25.62
CA GLN A 240 -15.88 4.75 26.32
C GLN A 240 -14.94 5.74 25.63
N LEU A 241 -13.76 5.30 25.17
CA LEU A 241 -12.82 6.15 24.43
C LEU A 241 -13.43 6.66 23.12
N ILE A 242 -14.04 5.77 22.33
CA ILE A 242 -14.68 6.15 21.08
C ILE A 242 -15.82 7.15 21.34
N LEU A 243 -16.64 6.91 22.34
CA LEU A 243 -17.76 7.79 22.67
C LEU A 243 -17.32 9.14 23.25
N LYS A 244 -16.19 9.21 23.94
CA LYS A 244 -15.59 10.48 24.40
C LYS A 244 -15.25 11.40 23.22
N HIS A 245 -14.90 10.84 22.07
CA HIS A 245 -14.57 11.57 20.85
C HIS A 245 -15.68 11.48 19.79
N ALA A 246 -16.93 11.18 20.19
CA ALA A 246 -18.03 10.96 19.27
C ALA A 246 -18.30 12.14 18.33
N ASP A 247 -18.19 13.39 18.84
CA ASP A 247 -18.39 14.60 18.04
C ASP A 247 -17.27 14.78 17.01
N GLU A 248 -16.02 14.58 17.38
CA GLU A 248 -14.86 14.65 16.48
C GLU A 248 -14.95 13.58 15.39
N LEU A 249 -15.40 12.39 15.77
CA LEU A 249 -15.63 11.25 14.87
C LEU A 249 -16.94 11.37 14.09
N LYS A 250 -17.72 12.45 14.28
CA LYS A 250 -19.04 12.67 13.66
C LYS A 250 -20.00 11.50 13.86
N LEU A 251 -20.00 10.91 15.04
CA LEU A 251 -20.89 9.81 15.40
C LEU A 251 -22.24 10.35 15.87
N ARG A 252 -23.30 9.99 15.18
CA ARG A 252 -24.68 10.28 15.56
C ARG A 252 -25.26 9.10 16.32
N LYS A 253 -25.76 9.34 17.52
CA LYS A 253 -26.44 8.34 18.33
C LYS A 253 -27.81 8.02 17.76
N GLU A 254 -28.08 6.75 17.47
CA GLU A 254 -29.38 6.23 17.05
C GLU A 254 -30.09 5.52 18.21
N SER A 255 -29.34 4.82 19.07
CA SER A 255 -29.81 4.21 20.30
C SER A 255 -28.68 4.13 21.33
N ASP A 256 -28.91 3.55 22.50
CA ASP A 256 -27.86 3.36 23.52
C ASP A 256 -26.72 2.44 23.06
N THR A 257 -26.95 1.62 22.06
CA THR A 257 -25.98 0.65 21.55
C THR A 257 -25.62 0.86 20.07
N LEU A 258 -26.25 1.80 19.37
CA LEU A 258 -26.07 2.02 17.94
C LEU A 258 -25.73 3.47 17.63
N TYR A 259 -24.64 3.66 16.90
CA TYR A 259 -24.18 4.95 16.39
C TYR A 259 -23.92 4.85 14.89
N THR A 260 -24.18 5.94 14.15
CA THR A 260 -23.89 6.05 12.71
C THR A 260 -22.86 7.14 12.46
N LEU A 261 -21.92 6.87 11.54
CA LEU A 261 -20.93 7.85 11.10
C LEU A 261 -21.57 8.78 10.06
N GLN A 262 -21.52 10.09 10.31
CA GLN A 262 -22.03 11.15 9.43
C GLN A 262 -20.88 11.75 8.62
N ASP A 263 -20.48 11.09 7.54
CA ASP A 263 -19.44 11.61 6.65
C ASP A 263 -19.94 11.68 5.19
N SER A 264 -20.09 12.91 4.69
CA SER A 264 -20.57 13.19 3.33
C SER A 264 -19.52 12.87 2.24
N THR A 265 -18.28 12.55 2.62
CA THR A 265 -17.23 12.17 1.67
C THR A 265 -17.30 10.70 1.28
N LEU A 266 -18.04 9.89 2.05
CA LEU A 266 -18.21 8.46 1.77
C LEU A 266 -19.20 8.22 0.63
N PRO A 267 -19.00 7.17 -0.17
CA PRO A 267 -19.99 6.76 -1.17
C PRO A 267 -21.37 6.53 -0.55
N PRO A 268 -22.48 6.82 -1.23
CA PRO A 268 -23.84 6.74 -0.67
C PRO A 268 -24.24 5.36 -0.14
N PHE A 269 -23.61 4.29 -0.65
CA PHE A 269 -23.86 2.91 -0.20
C PHE A 269 -23.06 2.54 1.07
N VAL A 270 -22.09 3.36 1.48
CA VAL A 270 -21.31 3.16 2.70
C VAL A 270 -21.93 3.97 3.82
N LYS A 271 -22.55 3.29 4.77
CA LYS A 271 -23.20 3.90 5.95
C LYS A 271 -22.64 3.25 7.22
N PRO A 272 -21.42 3.67 7.65
CA PRO A 272 -20.74 2.99 8.75
C PRO A 272 -21.53 3.10 10.05
N ARG A 273 -21.53 2.01 10.78
CA ARG A 273 -22.17 1.85 12.08
C ARG A 273 -21.19 1.37 13.13
N LEU A 274 -21.30 1.94 14.31
CA LEU A 274 -20.69 1.43 15.52
C LEU A 274 -21.79 0.82 16.40
N ILE A 275 -21.66 -0.46 16.72
CA ILE A 275 -22.59 -1.17 17.59
C ILE A 275 -21.84 -1.59 18.85
N LEU A 276 -22.38 -1.22 19.99
CA LEU A 276 -21.82 -1.53 21.31
C LEU A 276 -22.53 -2.74 21.87
N GLU A 277 -21.81 -3.84 22.05
CA GLU A 277 -22.31 -5.05 22.68
C GLU A 277 -21.53 -5.36 23.98
N LYS A 278 -22.11 -6.19 24.84
CA LYS A 278 -21.40 -6.60 26.05
C LYS A 278 -20.12 -7.35 25.70
N GLY A 279 -18.99 -6.76 26.06
CA GLY A 279 -17.66 -7.35 25.89
C GLY A 279 -17.04 -7.19 24.50
N ARG A 280 -17.66 -6.46 23.58
CA ARG A 280 -17.12 -6.21 22.24
C ARG A 280 -17.73 -4.99 21.58
N ILE A 281 -17.01 -4.42 20.63
CA ILE A 281 -17.53 -3.42 19.71
C ILE A 281 -17.57 -3.96 18.29
N VAL A 282 -18.53 -3.49 17.52
CA VAL A 282 -18.73 -3.89 16.12
C VAL A 282 -18.72 -2.66 15.24
N LEU A 283 -17.84 -2.65 14.26
CA LEU A 283 -17.77 -1.65 13.21
C LEU A 283 -18.25 -2.28 11.90
N ALA A 284 -19.34 -1.77 11.34
CA ALA A 284 -19.95 -2.27 10.12
C ALA A 284 -20.04 -1.17 9.07
N SER A 285 -19.66 -1.43 7.82
CA SER A 285 -19.75 -0.46 6.72
C SER A 285 -21.17 -0.24 6.20
N SER A 286 -22.10 -1.14 6.53
CA SER A 286 -23.52 -1.10 6.13
C SER A 286 -24.41 -1.68 7.22
N ALA A 287 -25.72 -1.42 7.09
CA ALA A 287 -26.70 -1.85 8.08
C ALA A 287 -26.81 -3.38 8.20
N ASP A 288 -26.73 -4.06 7.08
CA ASP A 288 -27.06 -5.47 6.90
C ASP A 288 -25.89 -6.43 7.11
N ILE A 289 -24.63 -5.96 7.01
CA ILE A 289 -23.47 -6.86 7.04
C ILE A 289 -23.34 -7.63 8.39
N TYR A 290 -23.69 -6.98 9.50
CA TYR A 290 -23.60 -7.63 10.80
C TYR A 290 -24.70 -8.69 10.98
N ASP A 291 -25.91 -8.38 10.53
CA ASP A 291 -27.03 -9.34 10.55
C ASP A 291 -26.78 -10.50 9.60
N LEU A 292 -26.22 -10.24 8.41
CA LEU A 292 -25.78 -11.25 7.47
C LEU A 292 -24.74 -12.20 8.11
N ALA A 293 -23.73 -11.63 8.77
CA ALA A 293 -22.70 -12.43 9.44
C ALA A 293 -23.26 -13.27 10.60
N ARG A 294 -24.17 -12.72 11.40
CA ARG A 294 -24.83 -13.46 12.51
C ARG A 294 -25.75 -14.57 12.01
N ALA A 295 -26.43 -14.33 10.92
CA ALA A 295 -27.34 -15.31 10.31
C ALA A 295 -26.62 -16.39 9.49
N ALA A 296 -25.31 -16.24 9.23
CA ALA A 296 -24.56 -17.14 8.36
C ALA A 296 -24.47 -18.57 8.88
N ASP A 297 -24.41 -18.76 10.19
CA ASP A 297 -24.22 -20.07 10.88
C ASP A 297 -23.23 -21.02 10.16
N GLY A 298 -22.10 -20.45 9.70
CA GLY A 298 -21.11 -21.19 8.93
C GLY A 298 -21.46 -21.36 7.45
N GLY A 299 -22.24 -20.44 6.85
CA GLY A 299 -22.73 -20.53 5.47
C GLY A 299 -21.66 -20.83 4.41
N ALA A 300 -20.43 -20.28 4.55
CA ALA A 300 -19.33 -20.65 3.67
C ALA A 300 -18.94 -22.15 3.81
N ALA A 301 -18.96 -22.69 5.02
CA ALA A 301 -18.62 -24.09 5.27
C ALA A 301 -19.69 -25.08 4.76
N THR A 302 -20.92 -24.63 4.56
CA THR A 302 -22.06 -25.44 4.09
C THR A 302 -22.35 -25.25 2.60
N ALA A 303 -21.86 -24.17 1.96
CA ALA A 303 -22.00 -23.94 0.54
C ALA A 303 -21.27 -25.06 -0.26
N PRO A 304 -21.94 -25.75 -1.20
CA PRO A 304 -21.37 -26.95 -1.84
C PRO A 304 -19.99 -26.72 -2.48
N GLU A 305 -19.78 -25.57 -3.10
CA GLU A 305 -18.53 -25.21 -3.77
C GLU A 305 -17.41 -24.81 -2.79
N LEU A 306 -17.75 -24.42 -1.56
CA LEU A 306 -16.80 -23.97 -0.54
C LEU A 306 -16.56 -25.02 0.55
N ALA A 307 -17.55 -25.86 0.83
CA ALA A 307 -17.48 -26.91 1.86
C ALA A 307 -16.20 -27.76 1.80
N PRO A 308 -15.65 -28.13 0.62
CA PRO A 308 -14.40 -28.88 0.54
C PRO A 308 -13.20 -28.21 1.23
N TYR A 309 -13.18 -26.88 1.32
CA TYR A 309 -12.09 -26.14 1.98
C TYR A 309 -12.21 -26.13 3.50
N PHE A 310 -13.41 -26.30 4.04
CA PHE A 310 -13.66 -26.31 5.49
C PHE A 310 -13.68 -27.73 6.11
N ARG A 311 -13.79 -28.76 5.26
CA ARG A 311 -13.91 -30.16 5.72
C ARG A 311 -12.65 -30.60 6.45
N ASN A 312 -12.85 -31.27 7.61
CA ASN A 312 -11.77 -31.78 8.46
C ASN A 312 -10.78 -30.70 8.96
N MET A 313 -11.22 -29.43 9.00
CA MET A 313 -10.42 -28.34 9.56
C MET A 313 -10.68 -28.19 11.06
N PRO A 314 -9.66 -27.77 11.85
CA PRO A 314 -9.83 -27.53 13.28
C PRO A 314 -10.85 -26.42 13.55
N GLY A 315 -11.69 -26.60 14.57
CA GLY A 315 -12.62 -25.55 15.05
C GLY A 315 -12.07 -24.71 16.20
N ASP A 316 -10.83 -25.01 16.63
CA ASP A 316 -10.08 -24.32 17.67
C ASP A 316 -8.66 -24.00 17.18
N GLY A 317 -8.07 -22.97 17.71
CA GLY A 317 -6.72 -22.55 17.33
C GLY A 317 -6.37 -21.17 17.88
N LEU A 318 -5.29 -20.61 17.37
CA LEU A 318 -4.86 -19.23 17.62
C LEU A 318 -5.63 -18.24 16.77
N GLY A 319 -5.97 -18.67 15.55
CA GLY A 319 -6.71 -17.89 14.58
C GLY A 319 -6.96 -18.65 13.29
N PHE A 320 -7.71 -18.03 12.40
CA PHE A 320 -8.00 -18.55 11.07
C PHE A 320 -7.93 -17.45 10.01
N LEU A 321 -7.71 -17.86 8.77
CA LEU A 321 -7.81 -17.01 7.59
C LEU A 321 -8.63 -17.74 6.53
N TYR A 322 -9.65 -17.08 6.01
CA TYR A 322 -10.41 -17.50 4.85
C TYR A 322 -10.25 -16.46 3.73
N LEU A 323 -9.96 -16.93 2.54
CA LEU A 323 -9.81 -16.11 1.34
C LEU A 323 -10.56 -16.79 0.19
N ASN A 324 -11.38 -16.02 -0.52
CA ASN A 324 -12.09 -16.47 -1.72
C ASN A 324 -12.09 -15.34 -2.76
N VAL A 325 -11.12 -15.36 -3.65
CA VAL A 325 -10.98 -14.44 -4.76
C VAL A 325 -11.32 -15.16 -6.06
N PRO A 326 -12.52 -15.01 -6.62
CA PRO A 326 -12.91 -15.67 -7.86
C PRO A 326 -12.01 -15.24 -9.02
N ALA A 327 -11.78 -16.12 -9.99
CA ALA A 327 -11.00 -15.81 -11.19
C ALA A 327 -11.55 -14.59 -11.96
N SER A 328 -12.88 -14.43 -12.01
CA SER A 328 -13.54 -13.26 -12.62
C SER A 328 -13.12 -11.94 -11.98
N LEU A 329 -12.97 -11.89 -10.66
CA LEU A 329 -12.54 -10.67 -9.95
C LEU A 329 -11.07 -10.35 -10.27
N VAL A 330 -10.19 -11.37 -10.30
CA VAL A 330 -8.79 -11.22 -10.69
C VAL A 330 -8.69 -10.68 -12.12
N GLN A 331 -9.41 -11.29 -13.06
CA GLN A 331 -9.44 -10.89 -14.46
C GLN A 331 -9.96 -9.47 -14.66
N SER A 332 -11.06 -9.10 -13.99
CA SER A 332 -11.61 -7.74 -14.06
C SER A 332 -10.65 -6.70 -13.48
N ALA A 333 -9.97 -7.00 -12.37
CA ALA A 333 -8.96 -6.11 -11.80
C ALA A 333 -7.77 -5.89 -12.75
N ILE A 334 -7.32 -6.96 -13.44
CA ILE A 334 -6.26 -6.88 -14.44
C ILE A 334 -6.71 -6.05 -15.65
N GLN A 335 -7.94 -6.24 -16.14
CA GLN A 335 -8.49 -5.45 -17.26
C GLN A 335 -8.57 -3.97 -16.92
N LEU A 336 -9.10 -3.63 -15.75
CA LEU A 336 -9.16 -2.24 -15.29
C LEU A 336 -7.77 -1.63 -15.12
N GLY A 337 -6.81 -2.40 -14.60
CA GLY A 337 -5.41 -1.96 -14.49
C GLY A 337 -4.76 -1.71 -15.85
N ALA A 338 -5.02 -2.55 -16.84
CA ALA A 338 -4.53 -2.37 -18.21
C ALA A 338 -5.13 -1.13 -18.89
N ILE A 339 -6.44 -0.92 -18.75
CA ILE A 339 -7.14 0.28 -19.26
C ILE A 339 -6.61 1.54 -18.57
N ALA A 340 -6.47 1.53 -17.25
CA ALA A 340 -6.01 2.69 -16.48
C ALA A 340 -4.53 3.03 -16.70
N SER A 341 -3.71 2.07 -17.14
CA SER A 341 -2.28 2.27 -17.39
C SER A 341 -1.97 2.65 -18.83
N GLU A 342 -2.92 2.52 -19.77
CA GLU A 342 -2.71 2.69 -21.23
C GLU A 342 -1.47 1.92 -21.75
N SER A 343 -1.12 0.82 -21.10
CA SER A 343 0.11 0.07 -21.36
C SER A 343 -0.16 -1.06 -22.36
N GLU A 344 0.44 -0.95 -23.54
CA GLU A 344 0.40 -2.00 -24.56
C GLU A 344 1.02 -3.32 -24.05
N GLU A 345 2.06 -3.23 -23.19
CA GLU A 345 2.71 -4.42 -22.63
C GLU A 345 1.78 -5.17 -21.65
N LEU A 346 1.00 -4.44 -20.85
CA LEU A 346 -0.03 -5.05 -19.97
C LEU A 346 -1.17 -5.66 -20.80
N ALA A 347 -1.56 -5.02 -21.90
CA ALA A 347 -2.53 -5.56 -22.84
C ALA A 347 -2.02 -6.85 -23.49
N ALA A 348 -0.74 -6.93 -23.86
CA ALA A 348 -0.12 -8.13 -24.42
C ALA A 348 -0.05 -9.30 -23.42
N LEU A 349 0.00 -9.01 -22.11
CA LEU A 349 -0.02 -10.03 -21.05
C LEU A 349 -1.43 -10.53 -20.70
N GLN A 350 -2.50 -9.85 -21.13
CA GLN A 350 -3.88 -10.24 -20.81
C GLN A 350 -4.21 -11.72 -21.09
N PRO A 351 -3.83 -12.35 -22.22
CA PRO A 351 -4.13 -13.76 -22.47
C PRO A 351 -3.47 -14.71 -21.47
N ALA A 352 -2.29 -14.35 -20.94
CA ALA A 352 -1.62 -15.12 -19.90
C ALA A 352 -2.26 -14.90 -18.53
N LEU A 353 -2.59 -13.65 -18.21
CA LEU A 353 -3.21 -13.25 -16.96
C LEU A 353 -4.65 -13.77 -16.82
N ALA A 354 -5.38 -13.91 -17.95
CA ALA A 354 -6.72 -14.51 -17.97
C ALA A 354 -6.74 -16.00 -17.55
N LYS A 355 -5.58 -16.66 -17.55
CA LYS A 355 -5.43 -18.05 -17.09
C LYS A 355 -5.12 -18.17 -15.61
N ILE A 356 -4.94 -17.06 -14.90
CA ILE A 356 -4.72 -17.08 -13.45
C ILE A 356 -6.00 -17.60 -12.79
N PRO A 357 -5.95 -18.72 -12.06
CA PRO A 357 -7.11 -19.22 -11.33
C PRO A 357 -7.48 -18.27 -10.21
N GLY A 358 -8.74 -18.27 -9.81
CA GLY A 358 -9.11 -17.69 -8.53
C GLY A 358 -8.37 -18.36 -7.39
N LEU A 359 -8.35 -17.73 -6.23
CA LEU A 359 -7.77 -18.30 -5.02
C LEU A 359 -8.86 -18.53 -3.98
N THR A 360 -9.07 -19.78 -3.61
CA THR A 360 -9.87 -20.15 -2.45
C THR A 360 -8.99 -20.89 -1.47
N ALA A 361 -8.92 -20.37 -0.23
CA ALA A 361 -8.11 -20.95 0.82
C ALA A 361 -8.78 -20.75 2.19
N PHE A 362 -8.72 -21.77 3.02
CA PHE A 362 -9.07 -21.69 4.44
C PHE A 362 -7.94 -22.29 5.27
N SER A 363 -7.45 -21.55 6.24
CA SER A 363 -6.36 -21.96 7.11
C SER A 363 -6.68 -21.74 8.57
N VAL A 364 -6.13 -22.61 9.42
CA VAL A 364 -6.17 -22.50 10.88
C VAL A 364 -4.75 -22.65 11.41
N SER A 365 -4.37 -21.76 12.31
CA SER A 365 -3.09 -21.79 13.03
C SER A 365 -3.31 -22.29 14.45
N ARG A 366 -2.44 -23.18 14.91
CA ARG A 366 -2.53 -23.82 16.24
C ARG A 366 -1.20 -23.76 16.97
N LYS A 367 -1.27 -23.68 18.29
CA LYS A 367 -0.13 -23.91 19.16
C LYS A 367 -0.01 -25.41 19.43
N GLU A 368 1.16 -25.96 19.19
CA GLU A 368 1.53 -27.34 19.52
C GLU A 368 2.61 -27.32 20.63
N ALA A 369 2.88 -28.48 21.23
CA ALA A 369 3.84 -28.58 22.34
C ALA A 369 5.24 -28.05 21.97
N GLU A 370 5.65 -28.26 20.72
CA GLU A 370 7.00 -27.96 20.24
C GLU A 370 7.04 -26.81 19.23
N GLY A 371 5.94 -26.09 19.01
CA GLY A 371 5.93 -25.03 18.00
C GLY A 371 4.55 -24.56 17.60
N TYR A 372 4.45 -24.08 16.37
CA TYR A 372 3.22 -23.63 15.75
C TYR A 372 2.93 -24.44 14.49
N ALA A 373 1.73 -24.99 14.41
CA ALA A 373 1.24 -25.72 13.25
C ALA A 373 0.23 -24.88 12.47
N GLY A 374 0.35 -24.87 11.15
CA GLY A 374 -0.65 -24.34 10.22
C GLY A 374 -1.22 -25.46 9.37
N VAL A 375 -2.55 -25.51 9.24
CA VAL A 375 -3.24 -26.37 8.27
C VAL A 375 -4.07 -25.48 7.37
N MET A 376 -3.92 -25.64 6.06
CA MET A 376 -4.67 -24.88 5.06
C MET A 376 -5.20 -25.81 3.99
N ARG A 377 -6.46 -25.64 3.63
CA ARG A 377 -7.05 -26.26 2.44
C ARG A 377 -7.26 -25.17 1.39
N SER A 378 -6.73 -25.40 0.19
CA SER A 378 -6.79 -24.42 -0.89
C SER A 378 -6.82 -25.08 -2.27
N ASN A 379 -7.25 -24.34 -3.29
CA ASN A 379 -7.15 -24.78 -4.69
C ASN A 379 -5.74 -24.65 -5.29
N LEU A 380 -4.78 -24.14 -4.51
CA LEU A 380 -3.37 -24.05 -4.88
C LEU A 380 -2.51 -24.84 -3.88
N SER A 381 -1.49 -25.53 -4.40
CA SER A 381 -0.49 -26.20 -3.56
C SER A 381 0.43 -25.18 -2.87
N ALA A 382 1.14 -25.61 -1.82
CA ALA A 382 2.12 -24.78 -1.14
C ALA A 382 3.19 -24.24 -2.10
N ALA A 383 3.65 -25.04 -3.06
CA ALA A 383 4.58 -24.60 -4.09
C ALA A 383 4.01 -23.45 -4.96
N GLN A 384 2.77 -23.60 -5.39
CA GLN A 384 2.09 -22.56 -6.19
C GLN A 384 1.86 -21.29 -5.38
N LEU A 385 1.49 -21.40 -4.11
CA LEU A 385 1.33 -20.25 -3.21
C LEU A 385 2.63 -19.52 -2.96
N GLN A 386 3.75 -20.23 -2.80
CA GLN A 386 5.07 -19.62 -2.63
C GLN A 386 5.52 -18.82 -3.85
N VAL A 387 5.12 -19.22 -5.05
CA VAL A 387 5.41 -18.48 -6.28
C VAL A 387 4.41 -17.34 -6.50
N ALA A 388 3.12 -17.59 -6.25
CA ALA A 388 2.05 -16.62 -6.51
C ALA A 388 2.05 -15.44 -5.51
N ALA A 389 2.30 -15.68 -4.22
CA ALA A 389 2.26 -14.64 -3.21
C ALA A 389 3.31 -13.54 -3.41
N PRO A 390 4.61 -13.84 -3.64
CA PRO A 390 5.58 -12.82 -4.01
C PRO A 390 5.22 -12.09 -5.31
N MET A 391 4.75 -12.80 -6.34
CA MET A 391 4.34 -12.17 -7.59
C MET A 391 3.20 -11.16 -7.40
N LEU A 392 2.20 -11.47 -6.57
CA LEU A 392 1.10 -10.54 -6.27
C LEU A 392 1.60 -9.31 -5.48
N VAL A 393 2.47 -9.51 -4.50
CA VAL A 393 3.08 -8.42 -3.72
C VAL A 393 3.97 -7.54 -4.61
N TYR A 394 4.83 -8.14 -5.42
CA TYR A 394 5.68 -7.40 -6.37
C TYR A 394 4.85 -6.66 -7.41
N SER A 395 3.80 -7.28 -7.95
CA SER A 395 2.90 -6.61 -8.91
C SER A 395 2.20 -5.41 -8.27
N GLY A 396 1.70 -5.56 -7.03
CA GLY A 396 1.06 -4.48 -6.29
C GLY A 396 2.00 -3.32 -5.93
N MET A 397 3.30 -3.59 -5.72
CA MET A 397 4.32 -2.57 -5.43
C MET A 397 4.94 -1.96 -6.68
N LEU A 398 5.17 -2.78 -7.73
CA LEU A 398 5.84 -2.33 -8.96
C LEU A 398 4.93 -1.48 -9.84
N LEU A 399 3.64 -1.79 -9.95
CA LEU A 399 2.70 -1.02 -10.79
C LEU A 399 2.61 0.46 -10.38
N PRO A 400 2.40 0.83 -9.09
CA PRO A 400 2.43 2.23 -8.68
C PRO A 400 3.78 2.88 -8.88
N ALA A 401 4.89 2.17 -8.62
CA ALA A 401 6.24 2.70 -8.79
C ALA A 401 6.57 2.94 -10.28
N LEU A 402 6.18 2.01 -11.15
CA LEU A 402 6.36 2.12 -12.59
C LEU A 402 5.53 3.27 -13.17
N ASN A 403 4.27 3.43 -12.73
CA ASN A 403 3.43 4.55 -13.13
C ASN A 403 4.01 5.91 -12.68
N GLN A 404 4.57 5.99 -11.48
CA GLN A 404 5.26 7.20 -11.01
C GLN A 404 6.54 7.47 -11.81
N ALA A 405 7.31 6.43 -12.13
CA ALA A 405 8.52 6.57 -12.94
C ALA A 405 8.19 6.99 -14.39
N ARG A 406 7.17 6.41 -15.01
CA ARG A 406 6.68 6.80 -16.34
C ARG A 406 6.18 8.24 -16.35
N GLU A 407 5.36 8.64 -15.39
CA GLU A 407 4.87 10.01 -15.30
C GLU A 407 6.03 10.99 -15.09
N LYS A 408 7.02 10.66 -14.27
CA LYS A 408 8.24 11.45 -14.11
C LYS A 408 9.04 11.56 -15.41
N ALA A 409 9.16 10.46 -16.16
CA ALA A 409 9.84 10.47 -17.48
C ALA A 409 9.07 11.33 -18.49
N ARG A 410 7.73 11.22 -18.56
CA ARG A 410 6.88 12.06 -19.44
C ARG A 410 7.01 13.55 -19.08
N ARG A 411 7.05 13.90 -17.78
CA ARG A 411 7.27 15.28 -17.32
C ARG A 411 8.64 15.81 -17.73
N ILE A 412 9.69 14.99 -17.63
CA ILE A 412 11.04 15.38 -18.10
C ILE A 412 11.05 15.61 -19.62
N SER A 413 10.40 14.73 -20.38
CA SER A 413 10.26 14.88 -21.83
C SER A 413 9.47 16.16 -22.18
N CYS A 414 8.39 16.47 -21.44
CA CYS A 414 7.64 17.69 -21.61
C CYS A 414 8.49 18.94 -21.34
N VAL A 415 9.26 18.97 -20.25
CA VAL A 415 10.23 20.05 -19.99
C VAL A 415 11.21 20.22 -21.15
N ASN A 416 11.69 19.10 -21.73
CA ASN A 416 12.60 19.18 -22.87
C ASN A 416 11.91 19.73 -24.14
N ASN A 417 10.64 19.37 -24.37
CA ASN A 417 9.86 19.93 -25.47
C ASN A 417 9.65 21.44 -25.30
N VAL A 418 9.24 21.88 -24.10
CA VAL A 418 9.12 23.33 -23.81
C VAL A 418 10.47 24.02 -23.98
N LYS A 419 11.61 23.39 -23.61
CA LYS A 419 12.95 23.96 -23.88
C LYS A 419 13.23 24.13 -25.37
N GLN A 420 12.83 23.20 -26.23
CA GLN A 420 12.96 23.32 -27.68
C GLN A 420 12.10 24.49 -28.20
N VAL A 421 10.87 24.63 -27.73
CA VAL A 421 9.99 25.74 -28.07
C VAL A 421 10.62 27.08 -27.63
N MET A 422 11.15 27.17 -26.40
CA MET A 422 11.81 28.37 -25.89
C MET A 422 13.07 28.71 -26.68
N LEU A 423 13.85 27.70 -27.12
CA LEU A 423 15.00 27.90 -27.99
C LEU A 423 14.58 28.49 -29.36
N GLY A 424 13.52 27.90 -29.98
CA GLY A 424 12.95 28.44 -31.22
C GLY A 424 12.48 29.88 -31.08
N LEU A 425 11.79 30.22 -29.97
CA LEU A 425 11.37 31.60 -29.66
C LEU A 425 12.55 32.54 -29.50
N THR A 426 13.63 32.09 -28.84
CA THR A 426 14.84 32.90 -28.65
C THR A 426 15.55 33.15 -29.99
N MET A 427 15.65 32.13 -30.83
CA MET A 427 16.22 32.27 -32.18
C MET A 427 15.39 33.27 -33.01
N TYR A 428 14.06 33.13 -33.00
CA TYR A 428 13.18 34.10 -33.66
C TYR A 428 13.39 35.52 -33.16
N ALA A 429 13.47 35.74 -31.84
CA ALA A 429 13.65 37.05 -31.25
C ALA A 429 15.00 37.71 -31.66
N ASN A 430 16.06 36.90 -31.80
CA ASN A 430 17.37 37.42 -32.27
C ASN A 430 17.29 38.01 -33.68
N ASP A 431 16.43 37.47 -34.54
CA ASP A 431 16.25 37.93 -35.91
C ASP A 431 15.14 39.00 -36.05
N HIS A 432 14.35 39.24 -34.96
CA HIS A 432 13.17 40.11 -34.96
C HIS A 432 13.20 41.16 -33.85
N ASP A 433 14.27 41.98 -33.78
CA ASP A 433 14.40 43.11 -32.85
C ASP A 433 14.10 42.78 -31.38
N SER A 434 14.55 41.60 -30.90
CA SER A 434 14.30 41.08 -29.54
C SER A 434 12.83 40.89 -29.20
N ARG A 435 11.97 40.56 -30.17
CA ARG A 435 10.54 40.35 -29.97
C ARG A 435 10.14 38.90 -30.26
N PHE A 436 9.35 38.36 -29.39
CA PHE A 436 8.67 37.09 -29.64
C PHE A 436 7.46 37.25 -30.58
N PRO A 437 7.00 36.20 -31.29
CA PRO A 437 5.80 36.22 -32.14
C PRO A 437 4.61 36.88 -31.43
N ALA A 438 3.84 37.70 -32.18
CA ALA A 438 2.83 38.57 -31.57
C ALA A 438 1.55 37.84 -31.12
N ASP A 439 1.14 36.81 -31.87
CA ASP A 439 -0.10 36.07 -31.61
C ASP A 439 0.03 35.14 -30.42
N ASN A 440 -1.10 34.84 -29.74
CA ASN A 440 -1.14 33.87 -28.65
C ASN A 440 -1.39 32.46 -29.17
N GLY A 441 -1.09 31.43 -28.33
CA GLY A 441 -1.41 30.03 -28.58
C GLY A 441 -0.71 29.44 -29.80
N ALA A 442 -1.36 28.45 -30.42
CA ALA A 442 -0.83 27.77 -31.60
C ALA A 442 -0.55 28.71 -32.78
N ALA A 443 -1.34 29.78 -32.94
CA ALA A 443 -1.16 30.75 -34.00
C ALA A 443 0.23 31.44 -33.91
N GLY A 444 0.63 31.85 -32.71
CA GLY A 444 1.96 32.44 -32.50
C GLY A 444 3.10 31.45 -32.68
N LEU A 445 2.93 30.21 -32.20
CA LEU A 445 3.93 29.15 -32.37
C LEU A 445 4.06 28.68 -33.83
N ASN A 446 3.03 28.85 -34.67
CA ASN A 446 3.11 28.58 -36.10
C ASN A 446 4.15 29.44 -36.82
N THR A 447 4.49 30.62 -36.30
CA THR A 447 5.57 31.45 -36.84
C THR A 447 6.91 30.72 -36.80
N LEU A 448 7.16 29.95 -35.70
CA LEU A 448 8.37 29.12 -35.58
C LEU A 448 8.43 27.98 -36.62
N VAL A 449 7.28 27.42 -36.98
CA VAL A 449 7.17 26.40 -38.01
C VAL A 449 7.38 27.01 -39.41
N LYS A 450 6.72 28.12 -39.70
CA LYS A 450 6.74 28.79 -41.01
C LYS A 450 8.11 29.37 -41.38
N ASP A 451 8.81 29.87 -40.38
CA ASP A 451 10.10 30.56 -40.54
C ASP A 451 11.29 29.62 -40.20
N ASP A 452 11.04 28.30 -40.19
CA ASP A 452 12.02 27.20 -39.99
C ASP A 452 12.84 27.26 -38.69
N TYR A 453 12.33 27.90 -37.63
CA TYR A 453 13.00 27.93 -36.31
C TYR A 453 12.78 26.63 -35.52
N LEU A 454 11.60 26.02 -35.64
CA LEU A 454 11.28 24.72 -35.03
C LEU A 454 10.23 23.98 -35.86
N THR A 455 10.68 23.06 -36.68
CA THR A 455 9.83 22.30 -37.65
C THR A 455 9.40 20.91 -37.18
N ASP A 456 9.97 20.42 -36.05
CA ASP A 456 9.53 19.13 -35.50
C ASP A 456 8.26 19.32 -34.66
N PHE A 457 7.14 18.86 -35.22
CA PHE A 457 5.83 18.90 -34.58
C PHE A 457 5.76 18.10 -33.27
N ALA A 458 6.65 17.13 -33.05
CA ALA A 458 6.71 16.37 -31.79
C ALA A 458 7.08 17.26 -30.59
N CYS A 459 7.80 18.39 -30.84
CA CYS A 459 8.18 19.32 -29.79
C CYS A 459 6.99 20.15 -29.24
N TYR A 460 5.88 20.20 -29.97
CA TYR A 460 4.67 20.91 -29.55
C TYR A 460 3.65 20.05 -28.83
N ILE A 461 3.96 18.75 -28.64
CA ILE A 461 3.08 17.79 -27.97
C ILE A 461 3.65 17.36 -26.63
N CYS A 462 2.85 17.46 -25.58
CA CYS A 462 3.17 16.90 -24.28
C CYS A 462 3.02 15.36 -24.33
N PRO A 463 4.02 14.56 -23.92
CA PRO A 463 3.91 13.08 -23.92
C PRO A 463 2.78 12.51 -23.04
N SER A 464 2.18 13.32 -22.18
CA SER A 464 1.02 12.95 -21.34
C SER A 464 -0.31 13.45 -21.89
N ALA A 465 -0.31 14.30 -22.92
CA ALA A 465 -1.52 14.78 -23.58
C ALA A 465 -2.08 13.72 -24.53
N THR A 466 -3.37 13.87 -24.84
CA THR A 466 -4.07 13.07 -25.86
C THR A 466 -4.10 13.76 -27.22
N ASP A 467 -3.37 14.88 -27.35
CA ASP A 467 -3.34 15.69 -28.57
C ASP A 467 -2.63 14.96 -29.69
N ASP A 468 -3.16 15.05 -30.89
CA ASP A 468 -2.56 14.44 -32.08
C ASP A 468 -1.37 15.27 -32.58
N LYS A 469 -0.35 14.59 -33.12
CA LYS A 469 0.78 15.28 -33.74
C LYS A 469 0.31 15.98 -35.01
N GLY A 470 0.45 17.31 -35.01
CA GLY A 470 0.14 18.13 -36.17
C GLY A 470 1.05 17.88 -37.37
N SER A 471 0.62 18.36 -38.55
CA SER A 471 1.41 18.41 -39.78
C SER A 471 1.08 19.68 -40.57
N GLY A 472 2.08 20.34 -41.07
CA GLY A 472 1.93 21.61 -41.83
C GLY A 472 1.69 22.84 -40.95
N ASN A 473 0.57 22.92 -40.24
CA ASN A 473 0.27 24.03 -39.31
C ASN A 473 -0.15 23.47 -37.95
N LEU A 474 0.21 24.18 -36.88
CA LEU A 474 -0.27 23.92 -35.53
C LEU A 474 -1.70 24.49 -35.38
N THR A 475 -2.54 23.75 -34.72
CA THR A 475 -3.84 24.19 -34.21
C THR A 475 -3.86 24.04 -32.71
N GLU A 476 -4.88 24.56 -32.05
CA GLU A 476 -4.98 24.35 -30.59
C GLU A 476 -5.16 22.87 -30.22
N ASP A 477 -5.75 22.03 -31.09
CA ASP A 477 -5.90 20.59 -30.90
C ASP A 477 -4.60 19.80 -31.15
N THR A 478 -3.64 20.39 -31.88
CA THR A 478 -2.34 19.78 -32.21
C THR A 478 -1.17 20.43 -31.49
N CYS A 479 -1.45 21.24 -30.46
CA CYS A 479 -0.47 21.88 -29.60
C CYS A 479 -0.84 21.72 -28.14
N SER A 480 0.00 21.08 -27.34
CA SER A 480 -0.23 20.84 -25.93
C SER A 480 0.17 22.00 -25.01
N TYR A 481 0.59 23.13 -25.58
CA TYR A 481 1.11 24.26 -24.82
C TYR A 481 0.32 25.53 -25.06
N ILE A 482 0.25 26.36 -24.03
CA ILE A 482 -0.27 27.73 -24.11
C ILE A 482 0.91 28.67 -24.28
N TYR A 483 0.89 29.45 -25.33
CA TYR A 483 1.88 30.50 -25.61
C TYR A 483 1.26 31.88 -25.42
N LEU A 484 1.96 32.75 -24.68
CA LEU A 484 1.59 34.14 -24.44
C LEU A 484 2.47 35.08 -25.28
N GLY A 485 1.97 35.46 -26.45
CA GLY A 485 2.70 36.19 -27.47
C GLY A 485 3.00 37.67 -27.15
N GLY A 486 3.80 38.28 -28.03
CA GLY A 486 4.04 39.71 -28.06
C GLY A 486 4.95 40.24 -26.94
N THR A 487 5.87 39.42 -26.42
CA THR A 487 6.89 39.87 -25.46
C THR A 487 8.02 40.60 -26.19
N ASP A 488 8.36 41.83 -25.73
CA ASP A 488 9.48 42.64 -26.18
C ASP A 488 10.60 42.53 -25.14
N LEU A 489 11.61 41.70 -25.44
CA LEU A 489 12.70 41.40 -24.50
C LEU A 489 13.57 42.62 -24.20
N ALA A 490 13.64 43.61 -25.13
CA ALA A 490 14.39 44.83 -24.92
C ALA A 490 13.76 45.74 -23.84
N LYS A 491 12.47 45.58 -23.57
CA LYS A 491 11.72 46.36 -22.58
C LYS A 491 11.46 45.58 -21.28
N GLU A 492 11.69 44.27 -21.27
CA GLU A 492 11.39 43.43 -20.12
C GLU A 492 12.46 43.55 -19.04
N GLN A 493 12.07 43.98 -17.84
CA GLN A 493 12.99 44.20 -16.71
C GLN A 493 13.29 42.91 -15.92
N ALA A 494 12.43 41.93 -15.99
CA ALA A 494 12.56 40.67 -15.24
C ALA A 494 12.18 39.46 -16.11
N PRO A 495 12.91 39.18 -17.20
CA PRO A 495 12.56 38.10 -18.13
C PRO A 495 12.55 36.71 -17.48
N SER A 496 13.34 36.50 -16.44
CA SER A 496 13.36 35.24 -15.69
C SER A 496 12.11 34.98 -14.81
N LYS A 497 11.22 35.97 -14.67
CA LYS A 497 9.97 35.87 -13.94
C LYS A 497 8.74 35.84 -14.84
N LEU A 498 8.90 36.23 -16.12
CA LEU A 498 7.82 36.35 -17.09
C LEU A 498 7.54 34.99 -17.76
N PRO A 499 6.44 34.32 -17.48
CA PRO A 499 6.08 33.07 -18.16
C PRO A 499 5.63 33.37 -19.59
N VAL A 500 6.08 32.58 -20.54
CA VAL A 500 5.80 32.72 -21.97
C VAL A 500 5.09 31.48 -22.54
N VAL A 501 5.54 30.29 -22.15
CA VAL A 501 4.97 29.01 -22.59
C VAL A 501 4.73 28.12 -21.39
N PHE A 502 3.59 27.47 -21.32
CA PHE A 502 3.31 26.46 -20.27
C PHE A 502 2.29 25.42 -20.72
N ASP A 503 2.29 24.26 -20.02
CA ASP A 503 1.39 23.15 -20.31
C ASP A 503 -0.08 23.57 -20.25
N LYS A 504 -0.90 22.99 -21.14
CA LYS A 504 -2.36 23.04 -21.01
C LYS A 504 -2.84 22.27 -19.77
N PRO A 505 -3.94 22.72 -19.12
CA PRO A 505 -4.57 21.98 -18.03
C PRO A 505 -4.90 20.55 -18.45
N GLY A 506 -4.60 19.58 -17.56
CA GLY A 506 -4.88 18.17 -17.83
C GLY A 506 -3.69 17.35 -18.35
N ASN A 507 -2.64 17.99 -18.90
CA ASN A 507 -1.46 17.28 -19.40
C ASN A 507 -0.75 16.48 -18.29
N HIS A 508 -0.64 17.04 -17.10
CA HIS A 508 0.00 16.41 -15.95
C HIS A 508 -0.85 16.50 -14.68
N ARG A 509 -0.85 15.42 -13.88
CA ARG A 509 -1.66 15.35 -12.64
C ARG A 509 -1.09 16.20 -11.48
N LYS A 510 0.21 16.51 -11.47
CA LYS A 510 0.90 17.10 -10.32
C LYS A 510 1.88 18.22 -10.70
N GLY A 511 1.60 18.99 -11.71
CA GLY A 511 2.47 20.09 -12.05
C GLY A 511 2.35 20.56 -13.47
N VAL A 512 3.07 21.61 -13.78
CA VAL A 512 3.08 22.30 -15.06
C VAL A 512 4.53 22.66 -15.43
N SER A 513 4.91 22.45 -16.68
CA SER A 513 6.20 22.94 -17.22
C SER A 513 6.00 24.38 -17.69
N VAL A 514 6.84 25.29 -17.25
CA VAL A 514 6.76 26.73 -17.58
C VAL A 514 8.07 27.19 -18.17
N GLY A 515 8.03 27.73 -19.39
CA GLY A 515 9.11 28.42 -20.05
C GLY A 515 9.03 29.93 -19.84
N PHE A 516 10.13 30.53 -19.45
CA PHE A 516 10.23 31.95 -19.13
C PHE A 516 10.95 32.75 -20.25
N ALA A 517 10.73 34.06 -20.26
CA ALA A 517 11.20 34.93 -21.32
C ALA A 517 12.74 34.98 -21.48
N ASP A 518 13.50 34.60 -20.47
CA ASP A 518 14.97 34.44 -20.53
C ASP A 518 15.42 33.10 -21.13
N GLY A 519 14.49 32.22 -21.51
CA GLY A 519 14.73 30.90 -22.11
C GLY A 519 14.83 29.74 -21.13
N HIS A 520 14.86 29.97 -19.81
CA HIS A 520 14.86 28.87 -18.86
C HIS A 520 13.48 28.22 -18.75
N VAL A 521 13.47 26.94 -18.38
CA VAL A 521 12.23 26.17 -18.17
C VAL A 521 12.25 25.52 -16.79
N GLU A 522 11.21 25.75 -16.03
CA GLU A 522 11.01 25.19 -14.69
C GLU A 522 9.77 24.32 -14.65
N GLN A 523 9.82 23.27 -13.82
CA GLN A 523 8.64 22.51 -13.49
C GLN A 523 8.08 22.98 -12.15
N ILE A 524 6.84 23.44 -12.15
CA ILE A 524 6.13 23.94 -10.97
C ILE A 524 5.16 22.86 -10.50
N ASP A 525 5.24 22.49 -9.22
CA ASP A 525 4.28 21.59 -8.62
C ASP A 525 2.97 22.33 -8.30
N LEU A 526 1.96 22.11 -9.13
CA LEU A 526 0.60 22.62 -8.98
C LEU A 526 -0.36 21.44 -8.92
N PRO A 527 -0.64 20.91 -7.71
CA PRO A 527 -1.64 19.87 -7.54
C PRO A 527 -3.04 20.44 -7.91
N ARG A 528 -3.78 19.70 -8.76
CA ARG A 528 -5.09 20.12 -9.30
C ARG A 528 -5.00 21.35 -10.23
N TYR A 529 -4.06 21.31 -11.17
CA TYR A 529 -3.99 22.31 -12.24
C TYR A 529 -5.18 22.15 -13.20
N HIS A 530 -6.15 23.07 -13.12
CA HIS A 530 -7.38 23.06 -13.93
C HIS A 530 -7.57 24.31 -14.77
N SER A 531 -6.82 25.35 -14.53
CA SER A 531 -6.97 26.64 -15.21
C SER A 531 -5.59 27.29 -15.41
N PRO A 532 -5.34 27.86 -16.61
CA PRO A 532 -4.08 28.54 -16.90
C PRO A 532 -3.76 29.69 -15.95
N GLU A 533 -4.77 30.37 -15.42
CA GLU A 533 -4.63 31.47 -14.47
C GLU A 533 -3.96 31.03 -13.17
N GLN A 534 -4.10 29.77 -12.77
CA GLN A 534 -3.45 29.23 -11.57
C GLN A 534 -1.91 29.31 -11.64
N VAL A 535 -1.33 29.18 -12.84
CA VAL A 535 0.11 29.36 -13.05
C VAL A 535 0.51 30.81 -12.73
N ILE A 536 -0.24 31.75 -13.25
CA ILE A 536 0.03 33.19 -13.04
C ILE A 536 -0.14 33.54 -11.56
N ASP A 537 -1.20 33.06 -10.90
CA ASP A 537 -1.43 33.28 -9.47
C ASP A 537 -0.30 32.71 -8.61
N TYR A 538 0.13 31.49 -8.91
CA TYR A 538 1.26 30.88 -8.23
C TYR A 538 2.56 31.71 -8.38
N LEU A 539 2.86 32.20 -9.59
CA LEU A 539 4.05 33.00 -9.86
C LEU A 539 4.01 34.36 -9.14
N VAL A 540 2.84 34.99 -9.08
CA VAL A 540 2.65 36.25 -8.32
C VAL A 540 2.86 35.98 -6.82
N GLN A 541 2.27 34.95 -6.26
CA GLN A 541 2.31 34.66 -4.82
C GLN A 541 3.65 34.12 -4.34
N ASN A 542 4.34 33.31 -5.16
CA ASN A 542 5.46 32.50 -4.70
C ASN A 542 6.80 32.80 -5.40
N ARG A 543 6.79 33.47 -6.58
CA ARG A 543 7.98 33.67 -7.41
C ARG A 543 8.28 35.15 -7.70
N GLY A 544 7.48 36.04 -7.14
CA GLY A 544 7.69 37.50 -7.25
C GLY A 544 7.44 38.03 -8.65
N LEU A 545 6.52 37.45 -9.42
CA LEU A 545 5.95 38.06 -10.60
C LEU A 545 5.14 39.32 -10.16
N PRO A 546 5.37 40.53 -10.73
CA PRO A 546 4.61 41.70 -10.33
C PRO A 546 3.10 41.53 -10.57
N GLU A 547 2.27 42.01 -9.64
CA GLU A 547 0.80 41.89 -9.75
C GLU A 547 0.25 42.51 -11.04
N GLU A 548 0.78 43.69 -11.46
CA GLU A 548 0.36 44.35 -12.69
C GLU A 548 0.68 43.51 -13.93
N THR A 549 1.87 42.89 -13.96
CA THR A 549 2.24 41.93 -15.01
C THR A 549 1.30 40.72 -14.99
N GLY A 550 0.98 40.19 -13.80
CA GLY A 550 0.02 39.10 -13.64
C GLY A 550 -1.36 39.44 -14.21
N LYS A 551 -1.88 40.66 -13.99
CA LYS A 551 -3.15 41.13 -14.57
C LYS A 551 -3.12 41.15 -16.09
N VAL A 552 -2.02 41.66 -16.68
CA VAL A 552 -1.84 41.71 -18.14
C VAL A 552 -1.81 40.32 -18.74
N LEU A 553 -1.09 39.38 -18.11
CA LEU A 553 -1.01 37.98 -18.57
C LEU A 553 -2.39 37.30 -18.51
N LYS A 554 -3.17 37.51 -17.44
CA LYS A 554 -4.54 36.99 -17.34
C LYS A 554 -5.46 37.56 -18.41
N GLN A 555 -5.32 38.84 -18.79
CA GLN A 555 -6.06 39.41 -19.92
C GLN A 555 -5.67 38.75 -21.25
N LYS A 556 -4.38 38.42 -21.46
CA LYS A 556 -3.94 37.66 -22.64
C LYS A 556 -4.54 36.26 -22.67
N LEU A 557 -4.59 35.56 -21.51
CA LEU A 557 -5.25 34.24 -21.37
C LEU A 557 -6.76 34.30 -21.68
N GLN A 558 -7.45 35.33 -21.20
CA GLN A 558 -8.88 35.51 -21.51
C GLN A 558 -9.11 35.71 -23.01
N LYS A 559 -8.26 36.48 -23.69
CA LYS A 559 -8.34 36.65 -25.16
C LYS A 559 -8.05 35.35 -25.90
N TRP A 560 -7.06 34.57 -25.43
CA TRP A 560 -6.75 33.28 -26.01
C TRP A 560 -7.93 32.28 -25.82
N ASN A 561 -8.54 32.20 -24.62
CA ASN A 561 -9.71 31.39 -24.37
C ASN A 561 -10.92 31.80 -25.23
N ALA A 562 -11.19 33.08 -25.40
CA ALA A 562 -12.30 33.57 -26.22
C ALA A 562 -12.14 33.19 -27.71
N ALA A 563 -10.91 33.22 -28.23
CA ALA A 563 -10.63 32.83 -29.61
C ALA A 563 -10.79 31.30 -29.89
N GLN A 564 -10.93 30.47 -28.86
CA GLN A 564 -11.19 29.03 -29.01
C GLN A 564 -12.69 28.69 -29.03
N THR A 565 -13.54 29.62 -28.61
CA THR A 565 -15.00 29.42 -28.53
C THR A 565 -15.73 29.98 -29.77
N GLU A 566 -15.06 30.70 -30.65
CA GLU A 566 -15.51 31.14 -31.97
C GLU A 566 -15.08 30.16 -33.08
#